data_63d8e15f3621462003b0c9059e483f1f
#
_entry.id   63d8e15f3621462003b0c9059e483f1f
#
_cell.length_a   1.000
_cell.length_b   1.000
_cell.length_c   1.000
_cell.angle_alpha   90.00
_cell.angle_beta   90.00
_cell.angle_gamma   90.00
#
_symmetry.space_group_name_H-M   'P 1'
#
loop_
_entity.id
_entity.type
_entity.pdbx_description
1 polymer ?
#
loop_
_entity_poly.entity_id
_entity_poly.type
_entity_poly.pdbx_seq_one_letter_code
_entity_poly.pdbx_strand_id
1 'polypeptide(L)'
;SAASVKAILQKDGSLILQSSVTDIGTGTGSVMAQIAHEVLGIPTNKIKIELGDSMLPPAPTQGGSSTTSSVGTAVHGVCNSLKASLMKLLVEKNTAFKNAKPEEVVFNADGIALSKNSTTNITIANVLKENNLPFIEATEDSKGAGAEQAKYSIYSFSIHFTEVRVHPKTGVVRVKRAVTIADAGKIVSPKTAASQMIGGVTGGIGMALTEEVVIDHRTGRLANKNFGDYHVPVHADVPHIDTIFIDKPDYILNPVGSKGMGEIALIGFAAAVANA
;
A
#
# COMPACT_ATOMS: atom_id res chain seq x y z
N SER A 1 -5.69 2.66 12.58
CA SER A 1 -6.71 1.64 12.90
C SER A 1 -6.04 0.29 13.13
N ALA A 2 -6.60 -0.55 14.00
CA ALA A 2 -6.12 -1.89 14.23
C ALA A 2 -6.47 -2.79 13.03
N ALA A 3 -5.56 -3.69 12.67
CA ALA A 3 -5.75 -4.71 11.65
C ALA A 3 -5.05 -5.98 12.10
N SER A 4 -5.57 -7.14 11.71
CA SER A 4 -4.98 -8.44 11.99
C SER A 4 -4.59 -9.14 10.70
N VAL A 5 -3.44 -9.82 10.71
CA VAL A 5 -2.97 -10.63 9.58
C VAL A 5 -2.44 -11.96 10.11
N LYS A 6 -2.89 -13.04 9.49
CA LYS A 6 -2.33 -14.38 9.67
C LYS A 6 -1.37 -14.68 8.52
N ALA A 7 -0.21 -15.24 8.84
CA ALA A 7 0.77 -15.71 7.87
C ALA A 7 1.05 -17.19 8.07
N ILE A 8 1.06 -17.95 6.98
CA ILE A 8 1.35 -19.39 6.95
C ILE A 8 2.51 -19.62 5.98
N LEU A 9 3.66 -19.98 6.51
CA LEU A 9 4.83 -20.34 5.75
C LEU A 9 4.86 -21.84 5.52
N GLN A 10 4.69 -22.26 4.28
CA GLN A 10 4.50 -23.65 3.89
C GLN A 10 5.82 -24.40 3.70
N LYS A 11 5.78 -25.73 3.72
CA LYS A 11 6.93 -26.64 3.59
C LYS A 11 7.79 -26.38 2.35
N ASP A 12 7.19 -25.92 1.27
CA ASP A 12 7.88 -25.58 0.01
C ASP A 12 8.52 -24.20 0.02
N GLY A 13 8.41 -23.44 1.11
CA GLY A 13 8.90 -22.08 1.25
C GLY A 13 7.95 -21.01 0.70
N SER A 14 6.75 -21.38 0.24
CA SER A 14 5.72 -20.42 -0.13
C SER A 14 5.04 -19.82 1.10
N LEU A 15 4.51 -18.60 0.97
CA LEU A 15 3.83 -17.87 2.04
C LEU A 15 2.38 -17.61 1.66
N ILE A 16 1.46 -17.80 2.62
CA ILE A 16 0.08 -17.36 2.52
C ILE A 16 -0.14 -16.25 3.55
N LEU A 17 -0.66 -15.10 3.12
CA LEU A 17 -1.11 -14.01 3.98
C LEU A 17 -2.63 -13.90 3.92
N GLN A 18 -3.27 -13.80 5.08
CA GLN A 18 -4.72 -13.80 5.22
C GLN A 18 -5.19 -12.60 6.03
N SER A 19 -6.18 -11.87 5.52
CA SER A 19 -6.87 -10.78 6.22
C SER A 19 -8.25 -10.55 5.61
N SER A 20 -9.22 -10.12 6.40
CA SER A 20 -10.54 -9.75 5.89
C SER A 20 -10.56 -8.41 5.13
N VAL A 21 -9.43 -7.71 5.04
CA VAL A 21 -9.32 -6.47 4.26
C VAL A 21 -9.73 -6.71 2.81
N THR A 22 -10.42 -5.74 2.21
CA THR A 22 -10.78 -5.78 0.79
C THR A 22 -9.73 -5.06 -0.06
N ASP A 23 -9.72 -5.31 -1.36
CA ASP A 23 -8.99 -4.50 -2.35
C ASP A 23 -10.01 -3.82 -3.26
N ILE A 24 -10.17 -2.51 -3.09
CA ILE A 24 -11.10 -1.69 -3.88
C ILE A 24 -10.47 -1.12 -5.15
N GLY A 25 -9.36 -1.72 -5.61
CA GLY A 25 -8.58 -1.27 -6.76
C GLY A 25 -7.30 -0.52 -6.38
N THR A 26 -6.98 -0.42 -5.09
CA THR A 26 -5.79 0.29 -4.59
C THR A 26 -4.51 -0.56 -4.66
N GLY A 27 -4.64 -1.88 -4.89
CA GLY A 27 -3.51 -2.81 -4.94
C GLY A 27 -3.08 -3.30 -3.56
N THR A 28 -4.01 -3.47 -2.63
CA THR A 28 -3.76 -3.95 -1.27
C THR A 28 -2.97 -5.26 -1.25
N GLY A 29 -3.37 -6.23 -2.08
CA GLY A 29 -2.65 -7.50 -2.19
C GLY A 29 -1.20 -7.34 -2.64
N SER A 30 -0.94 -6.46 -3.60
CA SER A 30 0.42 -6.16 -4.07
C SER A 30 1.28 -5.54 -2.96
N VAL A 31 0.72 -4.61 -2.20
CA VAL A 31 1.40 -3.97 -1.05
C VAL A 31 1.76 -5.00 0.02
N MET A 32 0.83 -5.88 0.38
CA MET A 32 1.06 -6.95 1.36
C MET A 32 2.20 -7.88 0.91
N ALA A 33 2.18 -8.30 -0.37
CA ALA A 33 3.23 -9.16 -0.93
C ALA A 33 4.60 -8.48 -0.93
N GLN A 34 4.68 -7.18 -1.24
CA GLN A 34 5.94 -6.43 -1.26
C GLN A 34 6.53 -6.24 0.13
N ILE A 35 5.70 -5.94 1.15
CA ILE A 35 6.15 -5.87 2.54
C ILE A 35 6.69 -7.22 3.01
N ALA A 36 5.99 -8.30 2.71
CA ALA A 36 6.45 -9.64 3.08
C ALA A 36 7.75 -10.04 2.36
N HIS A 37 7.86 -9.70 1.08
CA HIS A 37 9.11 -9.88 0.32
C HIS A 37 10.28 -9.12 0.96
N GLU A 38 10.07 -7.88 1.35
CA GLU A 38 11.12 -7.05 1.98
C GLU A 38 11.61 -7.65 3.31
N VAL A 39 10.70 -8.21 4.12
CA VAL A 39 11.04 -8.76 5.44
C VAL A 39 11.65 -10.17 5.36
N LEU A 40 11.08 -11.05 4.52
CA LEU A 40 11.41 -12.47 4.46
C LEU A 40 12.24 -12.87 3.24
N GLY A 41 12.45 -11.97 2.26
CA GLY A 41 13.14 -12.29 1.02
C GLY A 41 12.35 -13.19 0.06
N ILE A 42 11.18 -13.69 0.44
CA ILE A 42 10.38 -14.61 -0.39
C ILE A 42 9.93 -13.87 -1.66
N PRO A 43 10.21 -14.40 -2.87
CA PRO A 43 9.75 -13.80 -4.12
C PRO A 43 8.23 -13.62 -4.15
N THR A 44 7.75 -12.48 -4.64
CA THR A 44 6.31 -12.13 -4.62
C THR A 44 5.42 -13.15 -5.35
N ASN A 45 5.94 -13.84 -6.37
CA ASN A 45 5.23 -14.92 -7.06
C ASN A 45 5.07 -16.21 -6.23
N LYS A 46 5.73 -16.32 -5.07
CA LYS A 46 5.56 -17.38 -4.07
C LYS A 46 4.74 -16.93 -2.86
N ILE A 47 4.15 -15.75 -2.92
CA ILE A 47 3.32 -15.20 -1.85
C ILE A 47 1.87 -15.18 -2.35
N LYS A 48 1.02 -16.01 -1.74
CA LYS A 48 -0.42 -16.01 -1.97
C LYS A 48 -1.08 -15.04 -1.00
N ILE A 49 -1.96 -14.18 -1.50
CA ILE A 49 -2.73 -13.24 -0.69
C ILE A 49 -4.20 -13.67 -0.71
N GLU A 50 -4.79 -13.82 0.45
CA GLU A 50 -6.20 -14.15 0.64
C GLU A 50 -6.89 -13.01 1.38
N LEU A 51 -7.81 -12.33 0.69
CA LEU A 51 -8.50 -11.13 1.14
C LEU A 51 -10.02 -11.24 1.01
N GLY A 52 -10.73 -10.37 1.73
CA GLY A 52 -12.15 -10.10 1.50
C GLY A 52 -13.14 -11.13 2.02
N ASP A 53 -12.67 -12.16 2.70
CA ASP A 53 -13.51 -13.12 3.41
C ASP A 53 -13.65 -12.70 4.88
N SER A 54 -14.88 -12.56 5.35
CA SER A 54 -15.17 -12.15 6.74
C SER A 54 -14.76 -13.16 7.80
N MET A 55 -14.44 -14.40 7.40
CA MET A 55 -13.89 -15.43 8.27
C MET A 55 -12.39 -15.30 8.51
N LEU A 56 -11.71 -14.47 7.72
CA LEU A 56 -10.28 -14.18 7.87
C LEU A 56 -10.04 -13.18 9.02
N PRO A 57 -8.77 -13.03 9.48
CA PRO A 57 -8.43 -12.08 10.54
C PRO A 57 -8.94 -10.67 10.26
N PRO A 58 -9.51 -9.99 11.28
CA PRO A 58 -10.25 -8.73 11.09
C PRO A 58 -9.36 -7.59 10.61
N ALA A 59 -9.94 -6.75 9.76
CA ALA A 59 -9.33 -5.52 9.27
C ALA A 59 -10.31 -4.35 9.37
N PRO A 60 -9.79 -3.10 9.43
CA PRO A 60 -10.66 -1.92 9.47
C PRO A 60 -11.34 -1.70 8.12
N THR A 61 -12.38 -0.88 8.14
CA THR A 61 -13.01 -0.35 6.92
C THR A 61 -11.94 0.27 6.02
N GLN A 62 -12.01 -0.04 4.73
CA GLN A 62 -11.10 0.50 3.74
C GLN A 62 -11.55 1.91 3.34
N GLY A 63 -10.87 2.91 3.87
CA GLY A 63 -11.16 4.33 3.68
C GLY A 63 -10.13 5.19 4.39
N GLY A 64 -10.12 6.51 4.11
CA GLY A 64 -9.18 7.46 4.69
C GLY A 64 -7.73 7.15 4.39
N SER A 65 -7.46 6.40 3.33
CA SER A 65 -6.11 6.03 2.87
C SER A 65 -5.25 5.30 3.91
N SER A 66 -5.87 4.59 4.88
CA SER A 66 -5.17 4.03 6.04
C SER A 66 -4.70 2.58 5.88
N THR A 67 -5.06 1.89 4.78
CA THR A 67 -4.84 0.44 4.63
C THR A 67 -3.37 0.05 4.67
N THR A 68 -2.50 0.73 3.91
CA THR A 68 -1.05 0.44 3.92
C THR A 68 -0.43 0.63 5.30
N SER A 69 -0.81 1.68 6.03
CA SER A 69 -0.28 1.93 7.38
C SER A 69 -0.85 1.00 8.44
N SER A 70 -2.08 0.48 8.30
CA SER A 70 -2.70 -0.44 9.27
C SER A 70 -2.42 -1.89 8.95
N VAL A 71 -2.90 -2.39 7.79
CA VAL A 71 -2.70 -3.78 7.37
C VAL A 71 -1.23 -4.07 7.07
N GLY A 72 -0.53 -3.13 6.41
CA GLY A 72 0.90 -3.26 6.15
C GLY A 72 1.74 -3.37 7.41
N THR A 73 1.38 -2.67 8.49
CA THR A 73 2.02 -2.84 9.81
C THR A 73 1.80 -4.24 10.37
N ALA A 74 0.59 -4.81 10.25
CA ALA A 74 0.31 -6.18 10.70
C ALA A 74 1.10 -7.20 9.85
N VAL A 75 1.18 -7.01 8.52
CA VAL A 75 2.03 -7.83 7.64
C VAL A 75 3.49 -7.77 8.05
N HIS A 76 4.02 -6.57 8.29
CA HIS A 76 5.40 -6.40 8.75
C HIS A 76 5.62 -7.12 10.09
N GLY A 77 4.69 -6.99 11.04
CA GLY A 77 4.74 -7.67 12.34
C GLY A 77 4.75 -9.18 12.19
N VAL A 78 3.78 -9.76 11.48
CA VAL A 78 3.66 -11.20 11.34
C VAL A 78 4.84 -11.83 10.59
N CYS A 79 5.40 -11.13 9.59
CA CYS A 79 6.60 -11.58 8.90
C CYS A 79 7.83 -11.56 9.82
N ASN A 80 7.95 -10.58 10.72
CA ASN A 80 9.01 -10.58 11.73
C ASN A 80 8.83 -11.71 12.78
N SER A 81 7.61 -12.06 13.15
CA SER A 81 7.32 -13.21 14.02
C SER A 81 7.72 -14.54 13.35
N LEU A 82 7.43 -14.71 12.05
CA LEU A 82 7.93 -15.87 11.27
C LEU A 82 9.46 -15.87 11.17
N LYS A 83 10.07 -14.70 10.93
CA LYS A 83 11.52 -14.54 10.89
C LYS A 83 12.18 -14.97 12.20
N ALA A 84 11.63 -14.55 13.33
CA ALA A 84 12.11 -14.96 14.66
C ALA A 84 11.98 -16.48 14.87
N SER A 85 10.87 -17.08 14.43
CA SER A 85 10.67 -18.53 14.50
C SER A 85 11.68 -19.29 13.65
N LEU A 86 11.93 -18.86 12.41
CA LEU A 86 12.95 -19.43 11.54
C LEU A 86 14.35 -19.31 12.15
N MET A 87 14.70 -18.17 12.72
CA MET A 87 15.97 -17.96 13.41
C MET A 87 16.17 -18.94 14.55
N LYS A 88 15.14 -19.15 15.38
CA LYS A 88 15.18 -20.13 16.47
C LYS A 88 15.49 -21.53 15.95
N LEU A 89 14.76 -21.98 14.93
CA LEU A 89 14.97 -23.30 14.30
C LEU A 89 16.38 -23.47 13.72
N LEU A 90 16.91 -22.41 13.09
CA LEU A 90 18.27 -22.41 12.53
C LEU A 90 19.35 -22.54 13.61
N VAL A 91 19.27 -21.73 14.64
CA VAL A 91 20.27 -21.73 15.74
C VAL A 91 20.29 -23.06 16.49
N GLU A 92 19.12 -23.70 16.65
CA GLU A 92 19.01 -24.98 17.35
C GLU A 92 19.64 -26.15 16.57
N LYS A 93 19.49 -26.21 15.26
CA LYS A 93 19.86 -27.40 14.45
C LYS A 93 20.97 -27.20 13.44
N ASN A 94 21.20 -25.98 12.98
CA ASN A 94 22.19 -25.75 11.93
C ASN A 94 23.50 -25.19 12.53
N THR A 95 24.57 -25.98 12.46
CA THR A 95 25.86 -25.63 13.04
C THR A 95 26.46 -24.34 12.47
N ALA A 96 26.20 -24.01 11.22
CA ALA A 96 26.68 -22.78 10.59
C ALA A 96 26.02 -21.50 11.15
N PHE A 97 24.82 -21.61 11.70
CA PHE A 97 24.06 -20.50 12.29
C PHE A 97 24.05 -20.49 13.83
N LYS A 98 24.66 -21.51 14.47
CA LYS A 98 24.55 -21.74 15.92
C LYS A 98 24.92 -20.53 16.80
N ASN A 99 25.85 -19.68 16.35
CA ASN A 99 26.29 -18.50 17.07
C ASN A 99 25.94 -17.20 16.34
N ALA A 100 25.10 -17.27 15.29
CA ALA A 100 24.73 -16.10 14.52
C ALA A 100 23.78 -15.20 15.30
N LYS A 101 24.10 -13.93 15.32
CA LYS A 101 23.20 -12.91 15.86
C LYS A 101 22.16 -12.49 14.79
N PRO A 102 20.98 -12.04 15.19
CA PRO A 102 19.92 -11.64 14.24
C PRO A 102 20.39 -10.64 13.17
N GLU A 103 21.26 -9.69 13.54
CA GLU A 103 21.82 -8.67 12.64
C GLU A 103 22.85 -9.22 11.64
N GLU A 104 23.35 -10.44 11.86
CA GLU A 104 24.27 -11.12 10.96
C GLU A 104 23.58 -12.02 9.95
N VAL A 105 22.23 -12.17 10.05
CA VAL A 105 21.45 -13.04 9.18
C VAL A 105 20.60 -12.22 8.22
N VAL A 106 20.75 -12.53 6.94
CA VAL A 106 20.02 -11.85 5.85
C VAL A 106 19.05 -12.83 5.23
N PHE A 107 17.82 -12.37 5.05
CA PHE A 107 16.77 -13.06 4.31
C PHE A 107 16.71 -12.46 2.90
N ASN A 108 16.82 -13.27 1.87
CA ASN A 108 16.81 -12.83 0.47
C ASN A 108 16.12 -13.88 -0.41
N ALA A 109 16.05 -13.62 -1.72
CA ALA A 109 15.35 -14.49 -2.67
C ALA A 109 15.92 -15.91 -2.77
N ASP A 110 17.20 -16.08 -2.44
CA ASP A 110 17.89 -17.38 -2.47
C ASP A 110 17.74 -18.15 -1.15
N GLY A 111 17.26 -17.49 -0.08
CA GLY A 111 17.05 -18.08 1.24
C GLY A 111 17.59 -17.24 2.39
N ILE A 112 18.14 -17.90 3.39
CA ILE A 112 18.68 -17.33 4.61
C ILE A 112 20.19 -17.50 4.62
N ALA A 113 20.93 -16.41 4.71
CA ALA A 113 22.38 -16.40 4.61
C ALA A 113 23.03 -15.60 5.76
N LEU A 114 24.33 -15.84 6.00
CA LEU A 114 25.13 -14.99 6.87
C LEU A 114 25.68 -13.80 6.08
N SER A 115 25.53 -12.57 6.60
CA SER A 115 26.01 -11.34 5.95
C SER A 115 27.51 -11.33 5.65
N LYS A 116 28.31 -11.98 6.50
CA LYS A 116 29.77 -12.09 6.36
C LYS A 116 30.23 -13.27 5.52
N ASN A 117 29.34 -14.23 5.21
CA ASN A 117 29.67 -15.43 4.45
C ASN A 117 28.48 -15.85 3.59
N SER A 118 28.39 -15.27 2.40
CA SER A 118 27.29 -15.52 1.45
C SER A 118 27.27 -16.97 0.90
N THR A 119 28.33 -17.76 1.09
CA THR A 119 28.34 -19.19 0.72
C THR A 119 27.54 -20.04 1.70
N THR A 120 27.32 -19.56 2.92
CA THR A 120 26.45 -20.20 3.90
C THR A 120 25.02 -19.72 3.65
N ASN A 121 24.27 -20.49 2.86
CA ASN A 121 22.87 -20.20 2.51
C ASN A 121 22.01 -21.43 2.71
N ILE A 122 20.82 -21.25 3.27
CA ILE A 122 19.80 -22.31 3.43
C ILE A 122 18.44 -21.79 3.00
N THR A 123 17.72 -22.55 2.19
CA THR A 123 16.36 -22.17 1.79
C THR A 123 15.40 -22.36 2.95
N ILE A 124 14.34 -21.54 3.00
CA ILE A 124 13.26 -21.68 3.99
C ILE A 124 12.67 -23.10 3.97
N ALA A 125 12.47 -23.67 2.77
CA ALA A 125 11.98 -25.03 2.60
C ALA A 125 12.90 -26.08 3.29
N ASN A 126 14.22 -25.92 3.19
CA ASN A 126 15.17 -26.82 3.86
C ASN A 126 15.13 -26.65 5.40
N VAL A 127 14.98 -25.42 5.90
CA VAL A 127 14.81 -25.20 7.35
C VAL A 127 13.59 -25.97 7.88
N LEU A 128 12.45 -25.87 7.21
CA LEU A 128 11.24 -26.58 7.62
C LEU A 128 11.40 -28.09 7.49
N LYS A 129 12.04 -28.56 6.42
CA LYS A 129 12.31 -29.99 6.18
C LYS A 129 13.20 -30.58 7.28
N GLU A 130 14.32 -29.92 7.61
CA GLU A 130 15.27 -30.37 8.65
C GLU A 130 14.63 -30.44 10.04
N ASN A 131 13.59 -29.62 10.25
CA ASN A 131 12.83 -29.59 11.50
C ASN A 131 11.57 -30.47 11.48
N ASN A 132 11.29 -31.20 10.40
CA ASN A 132 10.10 -32.02 10.19
C ASN A 132 8.79 -31.24 10.37
N LEU A 133 8.75 -29.96 9.98
CA LEU A 133 7.59 -29.09 10.09
C LEU A 133 6.86 -29.02 8.75
N PRO A 134 5.54 -29.27 8.71
CA PRO A 134 4.74 -29.11 7.50
C PRO A 134 4.50 -27.63 7.15
N PHE A 135 4.46 -26.76 8.14
CA PHE A 135 4.34 -25.31 8.05
C PHE A 135 4.72 -24.68 9.39
N ILE A 136 4.90 -23.37 9.39
CA ILE A 136 4.85 -22.51 10.58
C ILE A 136 3.85 -21.39 10.32
N GLU A 137 3.15 -20.96 11.36
CA GLU A 137 2.19 -19.87 11.25
C GLU A 137 2.30 -18.89 12.39
N ALA A 138 1.88 -17.67 12.14
CA ALA A 138 1.77 -16.62 13.14
C ALA A 138 0.56 -15.73 12.81
N THR A 139 0.05 -15.05 13.81
CA THR A 139 -0.96 -14.00 13.65
C THR A 139 -0.51 -12.78 14.44
N GLU A 140 -0.58 -11.62 13.83
CA GLU A 140 -0.20 -10.36 14.46
C GLU A 140 -1.23 -9.27 14.21
N ASP A 141 -1.40 -8.46 15.23
CA ASP A 141 -2.26 -7.29 15.21
C ASP A 141 -1.44 -6.02 15.09
N SER A 142 -1.79 -5.15 14.14
CA SER A 142 -1.29 -3.79 14.19
C SER A 142 -1.99 -3.05 15.34
N LYS A 143 -1.22 -2.46 16.23
CA LYS A 143 -1.76 -1.54 17.21
C LYS A 143 -2.10 -0.22 16.53
N GLY A 144 -3.21 0.41 16.91
CA GLY A 144 -3.52 1.78 16.50
C GLY A 144 -2.44 2.77 16.96
N ALA A 145 -2.67 4.06 16.72
CA ALA A 145 -1.75 5.12 17.13
C ALA A 145 -1.31 4.97 18.60
N GLY A 146 0.00 4.87 18.82
CA GLY A 146 0.58 4.77 20.14
C GLY A 146 0.77 6.14 20.82
N ALA A 147 1.15 6.13 22.10
CA ALA A 147 1.41 7.35 22.88
C ALA A 147 2.49 8.25 22.25
N GLU A 148 3.45 7.68 21.55
CA GLU A 148 4.50 8.43 20.85
C GLU A 148 3.93 9.27 19.71
N GLN A 149 3.02 8.70 18.93
CA GLN A 149 2.36 9.40 17.81
C GLN A 149 1.55 10.61 18.29
N ALA A 150 0.98 10.56 19.50
CA ALA A 150 0.22 11.67 20.07
C ALA A 150 1.07 12.94 20.32
N LYS A 151 2.39 12.81 20.30
CA LYS A 151 3.34 13.95 20.45
C LYS A 151 3.60 14.69 19.15
N TYR A 152 3.12 14.19 18.01
CA TYR A 152 3.42 14.72 16.70
C TYR A 152 2.14 15.04 15.93
N SER A 153 2.20 16.08 15.10
CA SER A 153 1.23 16.33 14.04
C SER A 153 1.65 15.57 12.81
N ILE A 154 0.85 14.58 12.40
CA ILE A 154 1.18 13.67 11.30
C ILE A 154 0.25 13.92 10.13
N TYR A 155 0.82 14.31 9.00
CA TYR A 155 0.08 14.64 7.77
C TYR A 155 0.77 14.04 6.55
N SER A 156 -0.01 13.74 5.52
CA SER A 156 0.45 13.61 4.15
C SER A 156 0.27 14.94 3.45
N PHE A 157 1.12 15.25 2.49
CA PHE A 157 1.08 16.50 1.73
C PHE A 157 1.09 16.22 0.24
N SER A 158 0.40 17.06 -0.52
CA SER A 158 0.51 17.09 -1.97
C SER A 158 0.58 18.50 -2.50
N ILE A 159 1.24 18.66 -3.65
CA ILE A 159 1.30 19.90 -4.41
C ILE A 159 0.91 19.57 -5.84
N HIS A 160 0.10 20.42 -6.44
CA HIS A 160 -0.41 20.24 -7.77
C HIS A 160 -0.13 21.43 -8.65
N PHE A 161 0.36 21.16 -9.86
CA PHE A 161 0.56 22.16 -10.90
C PHE A 161 -0.24 21.74 -12.13
N THR A 162 -0.92 22.66 -12.74
CA THR A 162 -1.71 22.41 -13.95
C THR A 162 -1.53 23.54 -14.97
N GLU A 163 -1.51 23.15 -16.23
CA GLU A 163 -1.60 24.04 -17.38
C GLU A 163 -2.98 23.86 -18.01
N VAL A 164 -3.72 24.93 -18.17
CA VAL A 164 -5.02 24.93 -18.87
C VAL A 164 -4.94 25.72 -20.15
N ARG A 165 -5.81 25.37 -21.11
CA ARG A 165 -6.07 26.15 -22.31
C ARG A 165 -7.53 26.49 -22.39
N VAL A 166 -7.83 27.75 -22.62
CA VAL A 166 -9.19 28.27 -22.81
C VAL A 166 -9.38 28.63 -24.28
N HIS A 167 -10.43 28.08 -24.89
CA HIS A 167 -10.77 28.42 -26.26
C HIS A 167 -11.39 29.83 -26.31
N PRO A 168 -10.77 30.83 -27.00
CA PRO A 168 -11.13 32.24 -26.83
C PRO A 168 -12.55 32.60 -27.29
N LYS A 169 -13.15 31.79 -28.18
CA LYS A 169 -14.50 32.07 -28.69
C LYS A 169 -15.60 31.29 -27.96
N THR A 170 -15.28 30.10 -27.44
CA THR A 170 -16.30 29.20 -26.82
C THR A 170 -16.20 29.13 -25.31
N GLY A 171 -15.07 29.59 -24.73
CA GLY A 171 -14.83 29.46 -23.30
C GLY A 171 -14.49 28.03 -22.85
N VAL A 172 -14.41 27.06 -23.74
CA VAL A 172 -14.11 25.66 -23.40
C VAL A 172 -12.71 25.58 -22.80
N VAL A 173 -12.63 25.04 -21.57
CA VAL A 173 -11.39 24.84 -20.82
C VAL A 173 -10.93 23.40 -21.03
N ARG A 174 -9.63 23.20 -21.22
CA ARG A 174 -8.99 21.88 -21.22
C ARG A 174 -7.70 21.90 -20.43
N VAL A 175 -7.51 20.90 -19.59
CA VAL A 175 -6.23 20.65 -18.93
C VAL A 175 -5.25 20.06 -19.94
N LYS A 176 -4.09 20.69 -20.10
CA LYS A 176 -3.05 20.29 -21.07
C LYS A 176 -1.92 19.52 -20.42
N ARG A 177 -1.62 19.82 -19.18
CA ARG A 177 -0.58 19.16 -18.39
C ARG A 177 -0.96 19.19 -16.91
N ALA A 178 -0.67 18.09 -16.22
CA ALA A 178 -0.81 17.97 -14.79
C ALA A 178 0.48 17.42 -14.19
N VAL A 179 0.95 18.02 -13.10
CA VAL A 179 2.05 17.51 -12.28
C VAL A 179 1.56 17.43 -10.85
N THR A 180 1.68 16.27 -10.24
CA THR A 180 1.29 16.05 -8.85
C THR A 180 2.44 15.45 -8.06
N ILE A 181 2.73 16.05 -6.91
CA ILE A 181 3.83 15.66 -6.03
C ILE A 181 3.22 15.27 -4.69
N ALA A 182 3.62 14.15 -4.12
CA ALA A 182 3.14 13.68 -2.83
C ALA A 182 4.26 13.33 -1.86
N ASP A 183 4.14 13.78 -0.61
CA ASP A 183 4.83 13.23 0.56
C ASP A 183 3.87 12.29 1.30
N ALA A 184 4.05 11.00 1.08
CA ALA A 184 3.25 9.95 1.67
C ALA A 184 4.11 8.93 2.46
N GLY A 185 5.24 9.36 2.99
CA GLY A 185 6.19 8.47 3.63
C GLY A 185 6.83 7.50 2.63
N LYS A 186 7.16 6.30 3.08
CA LYS A 186 7.69 5.24 2.21
C LYS A 186 6.64 4.82 1.16
N ILE A 187 7.04 4.81 -0.09
CA ILE A 187 6.23 4.30 -1.20
C ILE A 187 6.49 2.80 -1.37
N VAL A 188 5.60 1.98 -0.83
CA VAL A 188 5.76 0.51 -0.82
C VAL A 188 5.60 -0.06 -2.23
N SER A 189 4.64 0.44 -3.01
CA SER A 189 4.36 -0.01 -4.37
C SER A 189 4.27 1.18 -5.32
N PRO A 190 5.38 1.58 -5.98
CA PRO A 190 5.41 2.77 -6.83
C PRO A 190 4.38 2.75 -7.97
N LYS A 191 4.14 1.58 -8.57
CA LYS A 191 3.19 1.45 -9.68
C LYS A 191 1.74 1.71 -9.23
N THR A 192 1.30 1.10 -8.14
CA THR A 192 -0.06 1.30 -7.62
C THR A 192 -0.22 2.68 -6.99
N ALA A 193 0.84 3.22 -6.38
CA ALA A 193 0.90 4.58 -5.88
C ALA A 193 0.69 5.62 -7.01
N ALA A 194 1.42 5.49 -8.10
CA ALA A 194 1.23 6.36 -9.27
C ALA A 194 -0.20 6.26 -9.83
N SER A 195 -0.76 5.04 -9.90
CA SER A 195 -2.15 4.83 -10.34
C SER A 195 -3.16 5.57 -9.46
N GLN A 196 -2.97 5.57 -8.13
CA GLN A 196 -3.83 6.34 -7.19
C GLN A 196 -3.72 7.85 -7.44
N MET A 197 -2.51 8.37 -7.65
CA MET A 197 -2.32 9.79 -7.95
C MET A 197 -2.98 10.19 -9.28
N ILE A 198 -2.82 9.38 -10.33
CA ILE A 198 -3.44 9.60 -11.64
C ILE A 198 -4.97 9.60 -11.52
N GLY A 199 -5.53 8.62 -10.80
CA GLY A 199 -6.97 8.55 -10.56
C GLY A 199 -7.50 9.78 -9.81
N GLY A 200 -6.79 10.24 -8.79
CA GLY A 200 -7.15 11.45 -8.04
C GLY A 200 -7.11 12.71 -8.90
N VAL A 201 -6.09 12.88 -9.73
CA VAL A 201 -6.00 14.00 -10.69
C VAL A 201 -7.16 13.94 -11.70
N THR A 202 -7.47 12.76 -12.23
CA THR A 202 -8.58 12.56 -13.17
C THR A 202 -9.91 12.98 -12.53
N GLY A 203 -10.19 12.52 -11.30
CA GLY A 203 -11.37 12.95 -10.56
C GLY A 203 -11.40 14.45 -10.31
N GLY A 204 -10.27 15.06 -9.96
CA GLY A 204 -10.15 16.51 -9.77
C GLY A 204 -10.44 17.33 -11.04
N ILE A 205 -10.07 16.83 -12.22
CA ILE A 205 -10.44 17.43 -13.50
C ILE A 205 -11.96 17.40 -13.66
N GLY A 206 -12.61 16.26 -13.38
CA GLY A 206 -14.06 16.13 -13.44
C GLY A 206 -14.78 17.10 -12.51
N MET A 207 -14.37 17.14 -11.26
CA MET A 207 -14.93 18.04 -10.26
C MET A 207 -14.82 19.53 -10.64
N ALA A 208 -13.76 19.91 -11.36
CA ALA A 208 -13.55 21.30 -11.77
C ALA A 208 -14.27 21.69 -13.06
N LEU A 209 -14.44 20.76 -14.03
CA LEU A 209 -14.80 21.12 -15.40
C LEU A 209 -16.07 20.46 -15.93
N THR A 210 -16.47 19.27 -15.47
CA THR A 210 -17.54 18.49 -16.12
C THR A 210 -18.63 17.99 -15.19
N GLU A 211 -18.32 17.77 -13.92
CA GLU A 211 -19.26 17.22 -12.97
C GLU A 211 -20.11 18.31 -12.30
N GLU A 212 -21.43 18.15 -12.37
CA GLU A 212 -22.38 19.04 -11.75
C GLU A 212 -23.56 18.24 -11.22
N VAL A 213 -23.98 18.52 -10.00
CA VAL A 213 -25.22 17.97 -9.41
C VAL A 213 -26.38 18.92 -9.66
N VAL A 214 -27.35 18.50 -10.48
CA VAL A 214 -28.54 19.27 -10.78
C VAL A 214 -29.73 18.77 -9.97
N ILE A 215 -30.28 19.63 -9.10
CA ILE A 215 -31.43 19.34 -8.27
C ILE A 215 -32.69 19.95 -8.89
N ASP A 216 -33.72 19.15 -9.12
CA ASP A 216 -35.07 19.68 -9.41
C ASP A 216 -35.70 20.20 -8.12
N HIS A 217 -35.69 21.50 -7.94
CA HIS A 217 -36.21 22.15 -6.74
C HIS A 217 -37.70 21.95 -6.48
N ARG A 218 -38.49 21.52 -7.48
CA ARG A 218 -39.92 21.23 -7.33
C ARG A 218 -40.16 19.90 -6.64
N THR A 219 -39.27 18.93 -6.85
CA THR A 219 -39.43 17.54 -6.39
C THR A 219 -38.37 17.12 -5.37
N GLY A 220 -37.28 17.88 -5.23
CA GLY A 220 -36.13 17.53 -4.42
C GLY A 220 -35.30 16.36 -4.99
N ARG A 221 -35.50 15.99 -6.26
CA ARG A 221 -34.82 14.87 -6.90
C ARG A 221 -33.61 15.36 -7.68
N LEU A 222 -32.60 14.48 -7.81
CA LEU A 222 -31.50 14.69 -8.74
C LEU A 222 -32.01 14.53 -10.18
N ALA A 223 -31.79 15.54 -11.01
CA ALA A 223 -32.18 15.52 -12.43
C ALA A 223 -31.20 14.66 -13.24
N ASN A 224 -29.89 14.80 -12.96
CA ASN A 224 -28.81 14.08 -13.64
C ASN A 224 -28.27 12.91 -12.79
N LYS A 225 -28.99 11.79 -12.76
CA LYS A 225 -28.72 10.65 -11.86
C LYS A 225 -28.16 9.40 -12.57
N ASN A 226 -27.60 9.57 -13.75
CA ASN A 226 -26.99 8.51 -14.56
C ASN A 226 -25.80 9.06 -15.34
N PHE A 227 -24.93 8.18 -15.87
CA PHE A 227 -23.73 8.59 -16.60
C PHE A 227 -24.00 9.28 -17.97
N GLY A 228 -25.23 9.26 -18.45
CA GLY A 228 -25.61 10.04 -19.64
C GLY A 228 -25.75 11.54 -19.36
N ASP A 229 -26.10 11.87 -18.12
CA ASP A 229 -26.40 13.25 -17.68
C ASP A 229 -25.38 13.78 -16.67
N TYR A 230 -24.74 12.90 -15.89
CA TYR A 230 -23.65 13.25 -14.97
C TYR A 230 -22.32 12.93 -15.61
N HIS A 231 -21.57 13.97 -16.02
CA HIS A 231 -20.42 13.81 -16.88
C HIS A 231 -19.12 13.64 -16.08
N VAL A 232 -18.65 12.40 -15.89
CA VAL A 232 -17.30 12.13 -15.42
C VAL A 232 -16.29 12.30 -16.56
N PRO A 233 -15.01 12.61 -16.30
CA PRO A 233 -13.99 12.72 -17.35
C PRO A 233 -13.85 11.43 -18.13
N VAL A 234 -13.74 11.55 -19.43
CA VAL A 234 -13.39 10.43 -20.33
C VAL A 234 -11.90 10.53 -20.68
N HIS A 235 -11.35 9.47 -21.28
CA HIS A 235 -9.92 9.45 -21.62
C HIS A 235 -9.44 10.65 -22.44
N ALA A 236 -10.31 11.21 -23.29
CA ALA A 236 -9.99 12.39 -24.10
C ALA A 236 -9.85 13.70 -23.28
N ASP A 237 -10.38 13.74 -22.07
CA ASP A 237 -10.31 14.91 -21.18
C ASP A 237 -9.07 14.91 -20.29
N VAL A 238 -8.41 13.73 -20.16
CA VAL A 238 -7.29 13.52 -19.27
C VAL A 238 -5.96 13.74 -20.00
N PRO A 239 -5.12 14.70 -19.55
CA PRO A 239 -3.81 14.94 -20.16
C PRO A 239 -2.79 13.89 -19.71
N HIS A 240 -1.54 14.05 -20.16
CA HIS A 240 -0.41 13.39 -19.48
C HIS A 240 -0.28 13.91 -18.05
N ILE A 241 -0.15 12.99 -17.10
CA ILE A 241 -0.04 13.29 -15.67
C ILE A 241 1.31 12.81 -15.16
N ASP A 242 2.16 13.75 -14.74
CA ASP A 242 3.42 13.46 -14.08
C ASP A 242 3.17 13.25 -12.58
N THR A 243 3.59 12.09 -12.05
CA THR A 243 3.50 11.78 -10.61
C THR A 243 4.89 11.72 -10.00
N ILE A 244 5.11 12.48 -8.92
CA ILE A 244 6.40 12.55 -8.23
C ILE A 244 6.18 12.23 -6.76
N PHE A 245 7.05 11.41 -6.19
CA PHE A 245 7.00 11.03 -4.78
C PHE A 245 8.23 11.53 -4.04
N ILE A 246 7.99 12.15 -2.88
CA ILE A 246 9.02 12.38 -1.86
C ILE A 246 9.05 11.13 -1.01
N ASP A 247 9.85 10.15 -1.42
CA ASP A 247 9.94 8.83 -0.78
C ASP A 247 10.79 8.90 0.50
N LYS A 248 10.22 9.53 1.54
CA LYS A 248 10.84 9.72 2.85
C LYS A 248 10.07 8.95 3.91
N PRO A 249 10.56 7.76 4.34
CA PRO A 249 9.89 6.96 5.36
C PRO A 249 9.63 7.72 6.66
N ASP A 250 8.44 7.51 7.25
CA ASP A 250 8.05 8.06 8.54
C ASP A 250 7.89 6.93 9.58
N TYR A 251 8.99 6.49 10.14
CA TYR A 251 9.01 5.42 11.13
C TYR A 251 8.46 5.81 12.50
N ILE A 252 8.17 7.10 12.75
CA ILE A 252 7.43 7.54 13.94
C ILE A 252 5.98 7.09 13.84
N LEU A 253 5.41 7.12 12.63
CA LEU A 253 4.03 6.74 12.42
C LEU A 253 3.81 5.22 12.50
N ASN A 254 4.62 4.44 11.80
CA ASN A 254 4.55 2.98 11.79
C ASN A 254 5.86 2.35 11.27
N PRO A 255 6.09 1.05 11.54
CA PRO A 255 7.34 0.39 11.14
C PRO A 255 7.53 0.22 9.64
N VAL A 256 6.47 0.36 8.83
CA VAL A 256 6.57 0.38 7.37
C VAL A 256 7.04 1.76 6.88
N GLY A 257 6.78 2.82 7.63
CA GLY A 257 7.15 4.19 7.31
C GLY A 257 6.23 4.84 6.27
N SER A 258 5.07 4.26 5.96
CA SER A 258 4.12 4.77 4.98
C SER A 258 3.06 5.68 5.62
N LYS A 259 2.58 6.68 4.87
CA LYS A 259 1.44 7.54 5.21
C LYS A 259 0.29 7.34 4.22
N GLY A 260 -0.87 7.89 4.51
CA GLY A 260 -2.03 7.85 3.62
C GLY A 260 -1.79 8.60 2.32
N MET A 261 -2.22 8.04 1.19
CA MET A 261 -1.99 8.65 -0.13
C MET A 261 -3.18 8.49 -1.09
N GLY A 262 -4.03 7.48 -0.91
CA GLY A 262 -5.02 7.09 -1.92
C GLY A 262 -5.94 8.20 -2.41
N GLU A 263 -6.20 9.22 -1.58
CA GLU A 263 -7.15 10.32 -1.87
C GLU A 263 -6.45 11.68 -2.03
N ILE A 264 -5.15 11.77 -1.74
CA ILE A 264 -4.46 13.05 -1.59
C ILE A 264 -4.43 13.90 -2.88
N ALA A 265 -4.38 13.26 -4.04
CA ALA A 265 -4.37 13.97 -5.32
C ALA A 265 -5.75 14.56 -5.65
N LEU A 266 -6.84 13.90 -5.27
CA LEU A 266 -8.19 14.39 -5.53
C LEU A 266 -8.48 15.68 -4.76
N ILE A 267 -8.03 15.76 -3.51
CA ILE A 267 -8.37 16.87 -2.59
C ILE A 267 -7.94 18.23 -3.14
N GLY A 268 -6.76 18.34 -3.73
CA GLY A 268 -6.18 19.63 -4.14
C GLY A 268 -6.30 19.93 -5.63
N PHE A 269 -6.52 18.91 -6.49
CA PHE A 269 -6.36 19.11 -7.93
C PHE A 269 -7.50 19.93 -8.55
N ALA A 270 -8.74 19.78 -8.07
CA ALA A 270 -9.86 20.60 -8.54
C ALA A 270 -9.59 22.10 -8.32
N ALA A 271 -9.06 22.46 -7.14
CA ALA A 271 -8.67 23.84 -6.84
C ALA A 271 -7.52 24.33 -7.72
N ALA A 272 -6.55 23.45 -8.03
CA ALA A 272 -5.46 23.80 -8.94
C ALA A 272 -5.97 24.14 -10.35
N VAL A 273 -6.93 23.36 -10.87
CA VAL A 273 -7.57 23.63 -12.17
C VAL A 273 -8.38 24.94 -12.14
N ALA A 274 -9.14 25.17 -11.06
CA ALA A 274 -9.96 26.37 -10.94
C ALA A 274 -9.14 27.67 -10.82
N ASN A 275 -7.91 27.59 -10.31
CA ASN A 275 -7.02 28.73 -10.15
C ASN A 275 -6.10 28.97 -11.36
N ALA A 276 -6.04 28.07 -12.30
CA ALA A 276 -5.21 28.20 -13.49
C ALA A 276 -5.93 28.97 -14.61
#